data_35eb701d9801d9f98de9a8c4c8135758
#
_entry.id   35eb701d9801d9f98de9a8c4c8135758
#
_cell.length_a   1.000
_cell.length_b   1.000
_cell.length_c   1.000
_cell.angle_alpha   90.00
_cell.angle_beta   90.00
_cell.angle_gamma   90.00
#
_symmetry.space_group_name_H-M   'P 1'
#
loop_
_entity.id
_entity.type
_entity.pdbx_description
1 polymer ?
#
loop_
_entity_poly.entity_id
_entity_poly.type
_entity_poly.pdbx_seq_one_letter_code
_entity_poly.pdbx_strand_id
1 'polypeptide(L)'
;SVSRGLGDVYKRQLVTQGGLNQPDQNDRASLEADKALELRTRDRARKLISKINEALQRIEDGVYGYCEDTGEPIGIERLEARPIATLSIEAQERHERMEKTYDDEA
;
A
#
# COMPACT_ATOMS: atom_id res chain seq x y z
N SER A 1 3.90 -26.02 6.22
CA SER A 1 4.24 -24.72 6.80
C SER A 1 2.99 -23.91 7.16
N VAL A 2 3.11 -23.07 8.16
CA VAL A 2 1.99 -22.25 8.68
C VAL A 2 1.43 -21.31 7.60
N SER A 3 2.27 -20.82 6.69
CA SER A 3 1.86 -19.94 5.60
C SER A 3 0.99 -20.63 4.55
N ARG A 4 1.15 -21.94 4.34
CA ARG A 4 0.28 -22.71 3.45
C ARG A 4 -1.14 -22.88 4.02
N GLY A 5 -1.25 -23.14 5.32
CA GLY A 5 -2.54 -23.27 5.99
C GLY A 5 -3.36 -21.99 5.94
N LEU A 6 -2.73 -20.84 6.11
CA LEU A 6 -3.38 -19.53 6.00
C LEU A 6 -3.86 -19.26 4.59
N GLY A 7 -3.06 -19.56 3.58
CA GLY A 7 -3.45 -19.40 2.18
C GLY A 7 -4.65 -20.25 1.80
N ASP A 8 -4.71 -21.49 2.27
CA ASP A 8 -5.83 -22.39 2.01
C ASP A 8 -7.12 -21.93 2.70
N VAL A 9 -7.02 -21.40 3.93
CA VAL A 9 -8.18 -20.82 4.63
C VAL A 9 -8.74 -19.63 3.87
N TYR A 10 -7.90 -18.73 3.39
CA TYR A 10 -8.33 -17.58 2.59
C TYR A 10 -8.95 -18.00 1.25
N LYS A 11 -8.37 -18.97 0.58
CA LYS A 11 -8.95 -19.53 -0.65
C LYS A 11 -10.34 -20.11 -0.42
N ARG A 12 -10.51 -20.90 0.65
CA ARG A 12 -11.81 -21.46 0.99
C ARG A 12 -12.85 -20.38 1.28
N GLN A 13 -12.48 -19.35 2.03
CA GLN A 13 -13.38 -18.24 2.32
C GLN A 13 -13.80 -17.50 1.05
N LEU A 14 -12.87 -17.24 0.15
CA LEU A 14 -13.15 -16.59 -1.13
C LEU A 14 -14.05 -17.42 -2.01
N VAL A 15 -13.81 -18.72 -2.09
CA VAL A 15 -14.65 -19.66 -2.88
C VAL A 15 -16.03 -19.78 -2.27
N THR A 16 -16.15 -19.86 -0.95
CA THR A 16 -17.44 -19.96 -0.25
C THR A 16 -18.27 -18.70 -0.46
N GLN A 17 -17.67 -17.52 -0.36
CA GLN A 17 -18.35 -16.25 -0.61
C GLN A 17 -18.77 -16.12 -2.07
N GLY A 18 -17.91 -16.52 -2.99
CA GLY A 18 -18.22 -16.51 -4.43
C GLY A 18 -19.28 -17.52 -4.85
N GLY A 19 -19.36 -18.66 -4.17
CA GLY A 19 -20.30 -19.73 -4.49
C GLY A 19 -21.72 -19.51 -3.99
N LEU A 20 -21.93 -18.54 -3.08
CA LEU A 20 -23.23 -18.24 -2.51
C LEU A 20 -24.05 -17.24 -3.33
N ASN A 21 -23.41 -16.52 -4.24
CA ASN A 21 -24.06 -15.52 -5.07
C ASN A 21 -24.36 -16.05 -6.47
N GLN A 22 -25.64 -16.30 -6.76
CA GLN A 22 -26.08 -16.57 -8.12
C GLN A 22 -26.30 -15.23 -8.84
N PRO A 23 -25.77 -15.08 -10.08
CA PRO A 23 -25.84 -13.80 -10.77
C PRO A 23 -27.27 -13.48 -11.21
N ASP A 24 -27.86 -12.46 -10.58
CA ASP A 24 -29.03 -11.75 -11.08
C ASP A 24 -28.60 -10.35 -11.57
N GLN A 25 -29.55 -9.47 -11.92
CA GLN A 25 -29.23 -8.13 -12.42
C GLN A 25 -28.56 -7.23 -11.36
N ASN A 26 -28.88 -7.42 -10.08
CA ASN A 26 -28.23 -6.71 -8.98
C ASN A 26 -26.81 -7.22 -8.76
N ASP A 27 -26.58 -8.51 -9.01
CA ASP A 27 -25.27 -9.14 -8.87
C ASP A 27 -24.29 -8.67 -9.94
N ARG A 28 -24.74 -8.26 -11.12
CA ARG A 28 -23.87 -7.69 -12.16
C ARG A 28 -23.23 -6.37 -11.70
N ALA A 29 -24.04 -5.49 -11.10
CA ALA A 29 -23.50 -4.24 -10.55
C ALA A 29 -22.53 -4.51 -9.41
N SER A 30 -22.81 -5.49 -8.54
CA SER A 30 -21.90 -5.93 -7.50
C SER A 30 -20.61 -6.52 -8.05
N LEU A 31 -20.70 -7.35 -9.10
CA LEU A 31 -19.53 -7.92 -9.77
C LEU A 31 -18.65 -6.85 -10.40
N GLU A 32 -19.22 -5.83 -11.01
CA GLU A 32 -18.47 -4.71 -11.56
C GLU A 32 -17.78 -3.90 -10.47
N ALA A 33 -18.49 -3.66 -9.36
CA ALA A 33 -17.91 -2.99 -8.19
C ALA A 33 -16.78 -3.82 -7.58
N ASP A 34 -16.94 -5.14 -7.49
CA ASP A 34 -15.93 -6.06 -6.98
C ASP A 34 -14.69 -6.09 -7.88
N LYS A 35 -14.86 -6.06 -9.19
CA LYS A 35 -13.75 -5.98 -10.14
C LYS A 35 -13.00 -4.65 -10.00
N ALA A 36 -13.72 -3.54 -9.85
CA ALA A 36 -13.12 -2.23 -9.65
C ALA A 36 -12.33 -2.20 -8.33
N LEU A 37 -12.86 -2.80 -7.27
CA LEU A 37 -12.16 -2.92 -5.99
C LEU A 37 -10.92 -3.79 -6.12
N GLU A 38 -11.01 -4.91 -6.84
CA GLU A 38 -9.88 -5.80 -7.09
C GLU A 38 -8.75 -5.07 -7.83
N LEU A 39 -9.09 -4.30 -8.86
CA LEU A 39 -8.10 -3.51 -9.61
C LEU A 39 -7.43 -2.47 -8.73
N ARG A 40 -8.18 -1.77 -7.88
CA ARG A 40 -7.62 -0.83 -6.90
C ARG A 40 -6.69 -1.51 -5.91
N THR A 41 -7.06 -2.69 -5.44
CA THR A 41 -6.24 -3.49 -4.52
C THR A 41 -4.94 -3.91 -5.20
N ARG A 42 -4.99 -4.35 -6.44
CA ARG A 42 -3.80 -4.68 -7.24
C ARG A 42 -2.88 -3.47 -7.43
N ASP A 43 -3.46 -2.30 -7.73
CA ASP A 43 -2.69 -1.07 -7.90
C ASP A 43 -1.98 -0.66 -6.61
N ARG A 44 -2.67 -0.77 -5.47
CA ARG A 44 -2.06 -0.52 -4.15
C ARG A 44 -0.91 -1.48 -3.88
N ALA A 45 -1.10 -2.77 -4.19
CA ALA A 45 -0.08 -3.80 -4.02
C ALA A 45 1.15 -3.50 -4.89
N ARG A 46 0.96 -3.10 -6.14
CA ARG A 46 2.06 -2.72 -7.04
C ARG A 46 2.84 -1.53 -6.50
N LYS A 47 2.14 -0.51 -6.02
CA LYS A 47 2.77 0.69 -5.43
C LYS A 47 3.55 0.33 -4.18
N LEU A 48 3.01 -0.56 -3.34
CA LEU A 48 3.69 -1.02 -2.14
C LEU A 48 4.95 -1.81 -2.49
N ILE A 49 4.87 -2.72 -3.46
CA ILE A 49 6.02 -3.51 -3.93
C ILE A 49 7.11 -2.58 -4.49
N SER A 50 6.72 -1.57 -5.27
CA SER A 50 7.65 -0.58 -5.79
C SER A 50 8.36 0.17 -4.66
N LYS A 51 7.64 0.57 -3.62
CA LYS A 51 8.23 1.25 -2.46
C LYS A 51 9.13 0.33 -1.64
N ILE A 52 8.78 -0.94 -1.52
CA ILE A 52 9.63 -1.94 -0.86
C ILE A 52 10.94 -2.11 -1.64
N ASN A 53 10.86 -2.20 -2.97
CA ASN A 53 12.04 -2.30 -3.82
C ASN A 53 12.93 -1.06 -3.72
N GLU A 54 12.34 0.13 -3.65
CA GLU A 54 13.09 1.37 -3.41
C GLU A 54 13.80 1.34 -2.05
N ALA A 55 13.12 0.85 -0.99
CA ALA A 55 13.73 0.73 0.32
C ALA A 55 14.90 -0.25 0.32
N LEU A 56 14.76 -1.39 -0.37
CA LEU A 56 15.84 -2.37 -0.52
C LEU A 56 17.04 -1.75 -1.27
N GLN A 57 16.77 -0.99 -2.31
CA GLN A 57 17.82 -0.28 -3.06
C GLN A 57 18.53 0.76 -2.19
N ARG A 58 17.78 1.47 -1.36
CA ARG A 58 18.35 2.44 -0.41
C ARG A 58 19.26 1.77 0.64
N ILE A 59 18.92 0.55 1.06
CA ILE A 59 19.77 -0.24 1.95
C ILE A 59 21.10 -0.56 1.25
N GLU A 60 21.05 -1.01 0.00
CA GLU A 60 22.26 -1.30 -0.79
C GLU A 60 23.12 -0.06 -1.00
N ASP A 61 22.48 1.07 -1.26
CA ASP A 61 23.17 2.35 -1.48
C ASP A 61 23.68 2.99 -0.19
N GLY A 62 23.31 2.45 0.98
CA GLY A 62 23.74 2.95 2.28
C GLY A 62 23.01 4.22 2.73
N VAL A 63 21.87 4.55 2.13
CA VAL A 63 21.10 5.76 2.45
C VAL A 63 19.76 5.46 3.12
N TYR A 64 19.48 4.19 3.39
CA TYR A 64 18.27 3.79 4.11
C TYR A 64 18.25 4.39 5.52
N GLY A 65 17.08 4.88 5.91
CA GLY A 65 16.88 5.51 7.22
C GLY A 65 17.19 7.00 7.26
N TYR A 66 17.60 7.58 6.13
CA TYR A 66 17.84 9.02 6.00
C TYR A 66 16.76 9.66 5.12
N CYS A 67 16.35 10.87 5.50
CA CYS A 67 15.34 11.61 4.76
C CYS A 67 15.86 12.03 3.38
N GLU A 68 15.07 11.81 2.34
CA GLU A 68 15.43 12.22 0.97
C GLU A 68 15.56 13.72 0.82
N ASP A 69 14.74 14.49 1.55
CA ASP A 69 14.72 15.95 1.43
C ASP A 69 15.82 16.63 2.25
N THR A 70 16.03 16.17 3.47
CA THR A 70 16.92 16.87 4.43
C THR A 70 18.24 16.17 4.65
N GLY A 71 18.32 14.88 4.33
CA GLY A 71 19.49 14.05 4.63
C GLY A 71 19.64 13.68 6.10
N GLU A 72 18.73 14.10 6.95
CA GLU A 72 18.74 13.78 8.37
C GLU A 72 18.18 12.39 8.66
N PRO A 73 18.54 11.76 9.78
CA PRO A 73 17.95 10.46 10.14
C PRO A 73 16.44 10.56 10.33
N ILE A 74 15.73 9.58 9.79
CA ILE A 74 14.26 9.49 9.92
C ILE A 74 13.87 9.12 11.36
N GLY A 75 14.67 8.29 12.03
CA GLY A 75 14.39 7.79 13.35
C GLY A 75 13.86 6.36 13.34
N ILE A 76 14.30 5.59 14.33
CA ILE A 76 13.96 4.16 14.43
C ILE A 76 12.47 3.96 14.66
N GLU A 77 11.84 4.78 15.48
CA GLU A 77 10.41 4.67 15.79
C GLU A 77 9.54 4.81 14.55
N ARG A 78 9.87 5.77 13.69
CA ARG A 78 9.14 5.95 12.43
C ARG A 78 9.40 4.80 11.47
N LEU A 79 10.63 4.28 11.40
CA LEU A 79 10.98 3.16 10.54
C LEU A 79 10.32 1.86 11.01
N GLU A 80 10.17 1.66 12.31
CA GLU A 80 9.42 0.51 12.84
C GLU A 80 7.94 0.58 12.46
N ALA A 81 7.35 1.77 12.54
CA ALA A 81 5.96 2.00 12.14
C ALA A 81 5.79 1.95 10.62
N ARG A 82 6.77 2.45 9.88
CA ARG A 82 6.75 2.55 8.43
C ARG A 82 8.11 2.22 7.82
N PRO A 83 8.41 0.93 7.60
CA PRO A 83 9.74 0.53 7.09
C PRO A 83 10.09 1.10 5.71
N ILE A 84 9.11 1.48 4.91
CA ILE A 84 9.29 2.05 3.57
C ILE A 84 9.40 3.58 3.58
N ALA A 85 9.38 4.21 4.74
CA ALA A 85 9.45 5.67 4.84
C ALA A 85 10.76 6.20 4.25
N THR A 86 10.66 7.20 3.39
CA THR A 86 11.78 7.87 2.75
C THR A 86 11.91 9.32 3.22
N LEU A 87 10.95 9.81 3.98
CA LEU A 87 10.89 11.17 4.49
C LEU A 87 10.75 11.16 6.01
N SER A 88 11.38 12.12 6.66
CA SER A 88 11.12 12.39 8.08
C SER A 88 9.67 12.86 8.27
N ILE A 89 9.17 12.83 9.50
CA ILE A 89 7.81 13.31 9.79
C ILE A 89 7.64 14.77 9.34
N GLU A 90 8.63 15.61 9.62
CA GLU A 90 8.61 17.01 9.23
C GLU A 90 8.59 17.22 7.73
N ALA A 91 9.39 16.45 7.00
CA ALA A 91 9.41 16.51 5.53
C ALA A 91 8.09 16.00 4.94
N GLN A 92 7.53 14.92 5.50
CA GLN A 92 6.23 14.39 5.08
C GLN A 92 5.12 15.41 5.29
N GLU A 93 5.09 16.05 6.42
CA GLU A 93 4.11 17.11 6.71
C GLU A 93 4.24 18.30 5.76
N ARG A 94 5.46 18.68 5.40
CA ARG A 94 5.69 19.73 4.39
C ARG A 94 5.15 19.35 3.02
N HIS A 95 5.40 18.12 2.58
CA HIS A 95 4.87 17.62 1.32
C HIS A 95 3.34 17.61 1.30
N GLU A 96 2.72 17.16 2.37
CA GLU A 96 1.26 17.16 2.50
C GLU A 96 0.69 18.58 2.46
N ARG A 97 1.33 19.53 3.11
CA ARG A 97 0.91 20.94 3.09
C ARG A 97 1.04 21.54 1.69
N MET A 98 2.11 21.23 0.98
CA MET A 98 2.32 21.70 -0.39
C MET A 98 1.28 21.11 -1.34
N GLU A 99 0.98 19.85 -1.24
CA GLU A 99 -0.07 19.19 -2.03
C GLU A 99 -1.43 19.83 -1.78
N LYS A 100 -1.76 20.08 -0.53
CA LYS A 100 -3.02 20.72 -0.14
C LYS A 100 -3.13 22.14 -0.69
N THR A 101 -2.07 22.92 -0.63
CA THR A 101 -2.02 24.27 -1.19
C THR A 101 -2.18 24.24 -2.71
N TYR A 102 -1.56 23.26 -3.36
CA TYR A 102 -1.65 23.09 -4.81
C TYR A 102 -3.07 22.75 -5.25
N ASP A 103 -3.75 21.88 -4.49
CA ASP A 103 -5.16 21.51 -4.74
C ASP A 103 -6.09 22.71 -4.52
N ASP A 104 -5.83 23.53 -3.50
CA ASP A 104 -6.62 24.73 -3.21
C ASP A 104 -6.45 25.83 -4.28
N GLU A 105 -5.32 25.86 -4.96
CA GLU A 105 -5.07 26.80 -6.08
C GLU A 105 -5.65 26.32 -7.42
N ALA A 106 -5.94 25.05 -7.53
CA ALA A 106 -6.51 24.46 -8.74
C ALA A 106 -8.04 24.62 -8.76
#